data_fe83d8b5f752bcc013a18edc7d2d2db1
#
_entry.id   fe83d8b5f752bcc013a18edc7d2d2db1
#
_cell.length_a   1.000
_cell.length_b   1.000
_cell.length_c   1.000
_cell.angle_alpha   90.00
_cell.angle_beta   90.00
_cell.angle_gamma   90.00
#
_symmetry.space_group_name_H-M   'P 1'
#
loop_
_entity.id
_entity.type
_entity.pdbx_description
1 polymer ?
#
loop_
_entity_poly.entity_id
_entity_poly.type
_entity_poly.pdbx_seq_one_letter_code
_entity_poly.pdbx_strand_id
1 'polypeptide(L)'
;MRILFIIAFCITSAHAQLAVTVLPPKVIGQKAIVQLTMKNNFKESIESARAICFLLDEQGEMVGQSTKWVIGQNKISLEPSVTNTFSFVITSPNHLLAATNLTAKVGFSRVVLSGGQPVNPRNEVIIEQPKK
;
A
#
# COMPACT_ATOMS: atom_id res chain seq x y z
N MET A 1 -7.71 -38.25 34.99
CA MET A 1 -7.43 -37.54 34.77
C MET A 1 -7.22 -36.98 33.75
N ARG A 2 -7.34 -36.13 33.41
CA ARG A 2 -7.12 -35.56 32.53
C ARG A 2 -6.64 -34.45 32.24
N ILE A 3 -6.38 -34.00 31.60
CA ILE A 3 -5.66 -33.07 31.43
C ILE A 3 -5.89 -32.30 30.44
N LEU A 4 -6.00 -31.40 30.34
CA LEU A 4 -6.16 -30.66 29.50
C LEU A 4 -5.36 -29.80 29.09
N PHE A 5 -5.23 -29.33 28.33
CA PHE A 5 -4.38 -28.52 27.94
C PHE A 5 -4.80 -27.66 27.02
N ILE A 6 -4.56 -26.88 26.89
CA ILE A 6 -4.83 -25.98 26.22
C ILE A 6 -3.95 -25.35 25.54
N ILE A 7 -4.07 -24.98 24.66
CA ILE A 7 -3.30 -24.45 23.89
C ILE A 7 -3.58 -23.31 23.54
N ALA A 8 -3.30 -22.65 23.79
CA ALA A 8 -3.33 -21.54 23.61
C ALA A 8 -2.69 -21.04 22.63
N PHE A 9 -2.84 -20.74 21.88
CA PHE A 9 -2.28 -20.29 20.93
C PHE A 9 -2.44 -19.15 20.54
N CYS A 10 -1.94 -18.57 20.56
CA CYS A 10 -1.77 -17.52 20.27
C CYS A 10 -1.52 -17.14 19.13
N ILE A 11 -2.08 -16.68 18.59
CA ILE A 11 -1.93 -16.33 17.49
C ILE A 11 -1.41 -15.23 17.29
N THR A 12 -0.89 -14.76 17.42
CA THR A 12 -0.31 -13.75 17.30
C THR A 12 -0.16 -13.21 16.28
N SER A 13 -0.31 -13.34 15.67
CA SER A 13 -0.26 -12.88 14.66
C SER A 13 -0.14 -11.67 14.47
N ALA A 14 0.45 -11.31 14.37
CA ALA A 14 0.86 -10.22 14.03
C ALA A 14 0.20 -9.87 12.97
N HIS A 15 -0.41 -9.27 12.79
CA HIS A 15 -0.94 -9.11 11.77
C HIS A 15 -0.68 -7.88 11.25
N ALA A 16 -0.78 -7.76 10.15
CA ALA A 16 -0.67 -6.63 9.46
C ALA A 16 -1.76 -5.79 9.78
N GLN A 17 -1.53 -4.66 10.12
CA GLN A 17 -2.56 -3.79 10.58
C GLN A 17 -3.07 -2.88 9.46
N LEU A 18 -2.29 -2.63 8.45
CA LEU A 18 -2.75 -1.92 7.27
C LEU A 18 -2.65 -2.86 6.09
N ALA A 19 -3.78 -3.21 5.51
CA ALA A 19 -3.80 -4.13 4.39
C ALA A 19 -3.96 -3.34 3.11
N VAL A 20 -3.04 -3.52 2.19
CA VAL A 20 -3.00 -2.77 0.95
C VAL A 20 -3.02 -3.73 -0.21
N THR A 21 -3.91 -3.50 -1.15
CA THR A 21 -3.96 -4.27 -2.39
C THR A 21 -3.65 -3.32 -3.53
N VAL A 22 -2.69 -3.68 -4.35
CA VAL A 22 -2.27 -2.86 -5.47
C VAL A 22 -2.87 -3.46 -6.73
N LEU A 23 -3.57 -2.64 -7.49
CA LEU A 23 -4.18 -3.10 -8.72
C LEU A 23 -3.22 -2.90 -9.88
N PRO A 24 -3.39 -3.66 -10.96
CA PRO A 24 -2.48 -3.50 -12.10
C PRO A 24 -2.55 -2.09 -12.67
N PRO A 25 -1.43 -1.57 -13.16
CA PRO A 25 -1.43 -0.23 -13.72
C PRO A 25 -2.29 -0.13 -14.97
N LYS A 26 -2.85 1.05 -15.14
CA LYS A 26 -3.63 1.35 -16.32
C LYS A 26 -2.94 2.47 -17.06
N VAL A 27 -2.66 2.27 -18.32
CA VAL A 27 -1.94 3.28 -19.09
C VAL A 27 -2.93 4.04 -19.95
N ILE A 28 -2.91 5.35 -19.82
CA ILE A 28 -3.74 6.22 -20.63
C ILE A 28 -2.83 7.32 -21.14
N GLY A 29 -2.54 7.28 -22.45
CA GLY A 29 -1.63 8.25 -23.03
C GLY A 29 -0.25 8.10 -22.44
N GLN A 30 0.26 9.16 -21.86
CA GLN A 30 1.59 9.13 -21.25
C GLN A 30 1.53 9.01 -19.75
N LYS A 31 0.38 8.58 -19.22
CA LYS A 31 0.23 8.44 -17.79
C LYS A 31 -0.09 7.01 -17.45
N ALA A 32 0.41 6.59 -16.31
CA ALA A 32 0.02 5.31 -15.74
C ALA A 32 -0.70 5.60 -14.44
N ILE A 33 -1.83 4.98 -14.26
CA ILE A 33 -2.62 5.14 -13.05
C ILE A 33 -2.56 3.84 -12.29
N VAL A 34 -2.12 3.94 -11.03
CA VAL A 34 -2.02 2.78 -10.16
C VAL A 34 -2.94 3.02 -8.98
N GLN A 35 -3.87 2.12 -8.79
CA GLN A 35 -4.82 2.25 -7.70
C GLN A 35 -4.46 1.31 -6.58
N LEU A 36 -4.63 1.79 -5.37
CA LEU A 36 -4.43 1.00 -4.16
C LEU A 36 -5.74 0.96 -3.41
N THR A 37 -6.08 -0.20 -2.89
CA THR A 37 -7.16 -0.31 -1.93
C THR A 37 -6.51 -0.53 -0.56
N MET A 38 -6.85 0.30 0.40
CA MET A 38 -6.24 0.25 1.72
C MET A 38 -7.30 0.08 2.77
N LYS A 39 -7.09 -0.88 3.64
CA LYS A 39 -7.99 -1.11 4.76
C LYS A 39 -7.24 -0.95 6.07
N ASN A 40 -7.79 -0.11 6.94
CA ASN A 40 -7.19 0.14 8.23
C ASN A 40 -7.68 -0.86 9.26
N ASN A 41 -6.81 -1.78 9.64
CA ASN A 41 -7.15 -2.75 10.67
C ASN A 41 -6.54 -2.39 12.02
N PHE A 42 -5.97 -1.21 12.13
CA PHE A 42 -5.57 -0.70 13.43
C PHE A 42 -6.79 -0.30 14.24
N LYS A 43 -6.62 -0.16 15.51
CA LYS A 43 -7.67 0.33 16.36
C LYS A 43 -7.78 1.84 16.33
N GLU A 44 -6.75 2.51 15.85
CA GLU A 44 -6.75 3.97 15.74
C GLU A 44 -6.83 4.38 14.29
N SER A 45 -7.22 5.60 14.05
CA SER A 45 -7.21 6.17 12.71
C SER A 45 -5.78 6.32 12.23
N ILE A 46 -5.59 6.19 10.93
CA ILE A 46 -4.30 6.51 10.32
C ILE A 46 -4.34 7.97 9.95
N GLU A 47 -3.47 8.74 10.59
CA GLU A 47 -3.42 10.17 10.39
C GLU A 47 -2.70 10.55 9.12
N SER A 48 -1.66 9.82 8.80
CA SER A 48 -0.91 10.09 7.59
C SER A 48 -0.18 8.83 7.13
N ALA A 49 0.00 8.73 5.84
CA ALA A 49 0.74 7.62 5.26
C ALA A 49 1.37 8.10 3.96
N ARG A 50 2.65 7.84 3.83
CA ARG A 50 3.41 8.23 2.67
C ARG A 50 3.82 6.99 1.92
N ALA A 51 3.48 6.95 0.64
CA ALA A 51 3.72 5.77 -0.17
C ALA A 51 4.54 6.12 -1.40
N ILE A 52 5.25 5.14 -1.88
CA ILE A 52 6.06 5.25 -3.09
C ILE A 52 5.57 4.18 -4.05
N CYS A 53 5.34 4.58 -5.28
CA CYS A 53 4.94 3.64 -6.31
C CYS A 53 5.99 3.63 -7.41
N PHE A 54 6.45 2.44 -7.74
CA PHE A 54 7.41 2.25 -8.84
C PHE A 54 6.71 1.53 -9.96
N LEU A 55 6.99 1.97 -11.18
CA LEU A 55 6.56 1.26 -12.38
C LEU A 55 7.75 0.53 -12.96
N LEU A 56 7.58 -0.74 -13.22
CA LEU A 56 8.64 -1.56 -13.77
C LEU A 56 8.21 -2.10 -15.12
N ASP A 57 9.18 -2.23 -16.04
CA ASP A 57 8.89 -2.82 -17.33
C ASP A 57 9.06 -4.34 -17.26
N GLU A 58 9.04 -4.98 -18.41
CA GLU A 58 9.10 -6.44 -18.46
C GLU A 58 10.43 -6.98 -18.00
N GLN A 59 11.48 -6.17 -18.05
CA GLN A 59 12.79 -6.57 -17.59
C GLN A 59 13.01 -6.25 -16.12
N GLY A 60 11.99 -5.69 -15.48
CA GLY A 60 12.13 -5.31 -14.07
C GLY A 60 12.81 -3.97 -13.88
N GLU A 61 12.95 -3.20 -14.93
CA GLU A 61 13.60 -1.89 -14.80
C GLU A 61 12.59 -0.82 -14.54
N MET A 62 12.97 0.15 -13.74
CA MET A 62 12.07 1.21 -13.34
C MET A 62 11.88 2.20 -14.48
N VAL A 63 10.65 2.41 -14.88
CA VAL A 63 10.33 3.37 -15.92
C VAL A 63 9.57 4.57 -15.38
N GLY A 64 9.24 4.56 -14.12
CA GLY A 64 8.59 5.71 -13.50
C GLY A 64 8.42 5.49 -12.02
N GLN A 65 8.21 6.58 -11.30
CA GLN A 65 7.93 6.49 -9.88
C GLN A 65 7.20 7.72 -9.41
N SER A 66 6.53 7.58 -8.31
CA SER A 66 5.86 8.69 -7.67
C SER A 66 5.80 8.43 -6.17
N THR A 67 5.99 9.49 -5.41
CA THR A 67 5.88 9.44 -3.97
C THR A 67 4.83 10.44 -3.56
N LYS A 68 3.92 10.02 -2.69
CA LYS A 68 2.94 10.98 -2.23
C LYS A 68 2.38 10.56 -0.89
N TRP A 69 1.78 11.51 -0.22
CA TRP A 69 1.02 11.25 0.98
C TRP A 69 -0.36 10.80 0.54
N VAL A 70 -0.65 9.52 0.70
CA VAL A 70 -1.97 9.02 0.35
C VAL A 70 -2.98 9.37 1.43
N ILE A 71 -2.52 9.57 2.65
CA ILE A 71 -3.33 10.02 3.76
C ILE A 71 -2.58 11.16 4.41
N GLY A 72 -3.29 12.16 4.87
CA GLY A 72 -2.67 13.31 5.49
C GLY A 72 -2.57 14.46 4.51
N GLN A 73 -1.91 15.54 4.91
CA GLN A 73 -1.75 16.69 4.05
C GLN A 73 -3.04 17.12 3.42
N ASN A 74 -3.98 17.53 4.21
CA ASN A 74 -5.29 17.96 3.74
C ASN A 74 -6.18 16.83 3.32
N LYS A 75 -5.74 15.60 3.46
CA LYS A 75 -6.60 14.50 3.16
C LYS A 75 -7.19 13.97 4.44
N ILE A 76 -8.32 13.30 4.29
CA ILE A 76 -9.00 12.77 5.43
C ILE A 76 -8.23 11.57 5.95
N SER A 77 -8.16 11.44 7.26
CA SER A 77 -7.54 10.26 7.85
C SER A 77 -8.36 9.03 7.51
N LEU A 78 -7.74 7.88 7.64
CA LEU A 78 -8.41 6.61 7.37
C LEU A 78 -8.83 5.99 8.69
N GLU A 79 -10.12 5.93 8.91
CA GLU A 79 -10.68 5.46 10.16
C GLU A 79 -10.54 3.96 10.32
N PRO A 80 -10.61 3.45 11.56
CA PRO A 80 -10.52 2.01 11.77
C PRO A 80 -11.61 1.26 11.01
N SER A 81 -11.26 0.14 10.45
CA SER A 81 -12.15 -0.76 9.71
C SER A 81 -12.63 -0.20 8.39
N VAL A 82 -12.16 0.97 8.01
CA VAL A 82 -12.58 1.59 6.76
C VAL A 82 -11.64 1.19 5.65
N THR A 83 -12.19 0.95 4.49
CA THR A 83 -11.44 0.66 3.27
C THR A 83 -11.64 1.82 2.31
N ASN A 84 -10.55 2.25 1.73
CA ASN A 84 -10.62 3.33 0.76
C ASN A 84 -9.67 3.08 -0.39
N THR A 85 -9.91 3.74 -1.50
CA THR A 85 -9.08 3.59 -2.68
C THR A 85 -8.32 4.88 -2.94
N PHE A 86 -7.05 4.74 -3.24
CA PHE A 86 -6.17 5.87 -3.54
C PHE A 86 -5.47 5.61 -4.86
N SER A 87 -4.99 6.66 -5.50
CA SER A 87 -4.39 6.52 -6.82
C SER A 87 -3.08 7.25 -6.90
N PHE A 88 -2.16 6.67 -7.66
CA PHE A 88 -0.97 7.34 -8.12
C PHE A 88 -1.13 7.62 -9.59
N VAL A 89 -0.70 8.79 -10.03
CA VAL A 89 -0.63 9.09 -11.44
C VAL A 89 0.84 9.33 -11.76
N ILE A 90 1.40 8.50 -12.60
CA ILE A 90 2.81 8.56 -12.93
C ILE A 90 2.91 8.95 -14.39
N THR A 91 3.57 10.07 -14.66
CA THR A 91 3.73 10.56 -16.01
C THR A 91 5.14 10.20 -16.46
N SER A 92 5.24 9.70 -17.66
CA SER A 92 6.53 9.46 -18.26
C SER A 92 6.58 10.23 -19.56
N PRO A 93 7.66 10.95 -19.79
CA PRO A 93 7.77 11.69 -21.05
C PRO A 93 7.98 10.78 -22.24
N ASN A 94 8.25 9.53 -22.02
CA ASN A 94 8.51 8.64 -23.11
C ASN A 94 7.33 7.79 -23.41
N HIS A 95 7.24 7.36 -24.63
CA HIS A 95 6.23 6.39 -25.01
C HIS A 95 6.51 5.03 -24.42
N LEU A 96 7.43 4.95 -23.49
CA LEU A 96 7.76 3.67 -22.87
C LEU A 96 6.57 3.05 -22.18
N LEU A 97 5.68 3.89 -21.66
CA LEU A 97 4.53 3.37 -20.94
C LEU A 97 3.61 2.55 -21.83
N ALA A 98 3.52 2.92 -23.11
CA ALA A 98 2.57 2.28 -23.98
C ALA A 98 3.12 1.01 -24.61
N ALA A 99 4.41 0.77 -24.50
CA ALA A 99 5.03 -0.27 -25.29
C ALA A 99 5.26 -1.57 -24.55
N THR A 100 5.01 -1.60 -23.24
CA THR A 100 5.37 -2.78 -22.48
C THR A 100 4.29 -3.12 -21.49
N ASN A 101 4.38 -4.31 -20.95
CA ASN A 101 3.57 -4.70 -19.82
C ASN A 101 4.22 -4.15 -18.58
N LEU A 102 3.47 -3.35 -17.85
CA LEU A 102 4.00 -2.70 -16.68
C LEU A 102 3.55 -3.40 -15.41
N THR A 103 4.40 -3.38 -14.42
CA THR A 103 4.08 -3.87 -13.09
C THR A 103 4.27 -2.72 -12.11
N ALA A 104 3.34 -2.59 -11.19
CA ALA A 104 3.46 -1.59 -10.16
C ALA A 104 3.94 -2.23 -8.88
N LYS A 105 4.86 -1.56 -8.20
CA LYS A 105 5.28 -1.96 -6.88
C LYS A 105 5.12 -0.79 -5.94
N VAL A 106 4.52 -1.04 -4.81
CA VAL A 106 4.22 0.02 -3.85
C VAL A 106 4.87 -0.31 -2.53
N GLY A 107 5.44 0.70 -1.91
CA GLY A 107 5.96 0.59 -0.57
C GLY A 107 5.52 1.78 0.24
N PHE A 108 5.66 1.68 1.54
CA PHE A 108 5.32 2.77 2.44
C PHE A 108 6.56 3.18 3.19
N SER A 109 6.82 4.48 3.21
CA SER A 109 7.96 5.00 3.94
C SER A 109 7.55 5.52 5.31
N ARG A 110 6.25 5.81 5.51
CA ARG A 110 5.83 6.34 6.79
C ARG A 110 4.35 6.09 6.98
N VAL A 111 3.98 5.66 8.16
CA VAL A 111 2.58 5.52 8.57
C VAL A 111 2.50 6.04 9.99
N VAL A 112 1.56 6.97 10.22
CA VAL A 112 1.41 7.59 11.52
C VAL A 112 -0.04 7.45 11.95
N LEU A 113 -0.24 6.94 13.14
CA LEU A 113 -1.57 6.80 13.71
C LEU A 113 -1.96 8.07 14.47
N SER A 114 -3.22 8.16 14.84
CA SER A 114 -3.69 9.34 15.56
C SER A 114 -2.87 9.53 16.81
N GLY A 115 -2.66 10.78 17.15
CA GLY A 115 -1.78 11.11 18.25
C GLY A 115 -0.33 11.20 17.85
N GLY A 116 -0.03 11.11 16.56
CA GLY A 116 1.34 11.23 16.10
C GLY A 116 2.18 9.99 16.31
N GLN A 117 1.56 8.85 16.48
CA GLN A 117 2.28 7.64 16.82
C GLN A 117 2.74 6.91 15.56
N PRO A 118 4.03 6.88 15.26
CA PRO A 118 4.49 6.20 14.06
C PRO A 118 4.49 4.70 14.23
N VAL A 119 4.27 3.99 13.13
CA VAL A 119 4.41 2.55 13.12
C VAL A 119 5.43 2.18 12.08
N ASN A 120 6.01 1.00 12.23
CA ASN A 120 7.02 0.53 11.31
C ASN A 120 6.35 -0.09 10.10
N PRO A 121 6.44 0.53 8.91
CA PRO A 121 5.73 -0.02 7.77
C PRO A 121 6.16 -1.41 7.38
N ARG A 122 7.40 -1.78 7.68
CA ARG A 122 7.84 -3.12 7.35
C ARG A 122 7.07 -4.19 8.07
N ASN A 123 6.68 -3.91 9.31
CA ASN A 123 6.02 -4.91 10.14
C ASN A 123 4.52 -4.76 10.14
N GLU A 124 4.04 -3.54 9.91
CA GLU A 124 2.63 -3.27 10.14
C GLU A 124 1.83 -3.07 8.86
N VAL A 125 2.48 -3.14 7.70
CA VAL A 125 1.79 -2.98 6.44
C VAL A 125 2.03 -4.22 5.60
N ILE A 126 0.94 -4.82 5.13
CA ILE A 126 1.06 -5.92 4.19
C ILE A 126 0.54 -5.44 2.85
N ILE A 127 1.34 -5.63 1.84
CA ILE A 127 1.02 -5.15 0.51
C ILE A 127 0.90 -6.33 -0.41
N GLU A 128 -0.26 -6.46 -1.02
CA GLU A 128 -0.47 -7.46 -2.04
C GLU A 128 -0.27 -6.80 -3.38
N GLN A 129 0.82 -7.16 -4.04
CA GLN A 129 1.15 -6.58 -5.32
C GLN A 129 0.30 -7.20 -6.41
N PRO A 130 0.16 -6.52 -7.55
CA PRO A 130 -0.66 -7.08 -8.62
C PRO A 130 0.02 -8.31 -9.20
N LYS A 131 -0.80 -9.24 -9.63
CA LYS A 131 -0.28 -10.43 -10.28
C LYS A 131 -0.19 -10.19 -11.74
N LYS A 132 0.73 -10.92 -12.35
CA LYS A 132 0.87 -10.76 -13.74
C LYS A 132 -0.16 -11.47 -14.49
#